data_2a8c79b4c7d27e6f6052eb3843954f6c
#
_entry.id   2a8c79b4c7d27e6f6052eb3843954f6c
#
_cell.length_a   1.000
_cell.length_b   1.000
_cell.length_c   1.000
_cell.angle_alpha   90.00
_cell.angle_beta   90.00
_cell.angle_gamma   90.00
#
_symmetry.space_group_name_H-M   'P 1'
#
loop_
_entity.id
_entity.type
_entity.pdbx_description
1 polymer ?
#
loop_
_entity_poly.entity_id
_entity_poly.type
_entity_poly.pdbx_seq_one_letter_code
_entity_poly.pdbx_strand_id
1 'polypeptide(L)'
;MAGISQQIPNYILGISEQPDELKQPGQVVDLKNGIPDITHGLVKRPGGKLISAITPNSGTLSWFHVYETEEDQYIGCVKTDGVIQMWRTRDGAVIPVDYASVPGTNLCSYLTGWTKSTDIQPLTLNQSTFLTNRTQAVGMKTSASDLSPAEVHEAII
;
A
#
# COMPACT_ATOMS: atom_id res chain seq x y z
N MET A 1 0.71 -57.09 21.41
CA MET A 1 0.91 -55.65 21.45
C MET A 1 -0.40 -55.01 21.02
N ALA A 2 -0.98 -54.18 21.90
CA ALA A 2 -2.16 -53.39 21.52
C ALA A 2 -1.70 -52.24 20.59
N GLY A 3 -2.26 -52.19 19.39
CA GLY A 3 -2.00 -51.10 18.46
C GLY A 3 -2.58 -49.79 19.02
N ILE A 4 -1.77 -48.74 19.14
CA ILE A 4 -2.24 -47.42 19.49
C ILE A 4 -2.81 -46.84 18.20
N SER A 5 -4.12 -46.65 18.17
CA SER A 5 -4.79 -45.90 17.08
C SER A 5 -4.90 -44.44 17.49
N GLN A 6 -4.22 -43.55 16.79
CA GLN A 6 -4.35 -42.11 16.97
C GLN A 6 -5.22 -41.57 15.84
N GLN A 7 -6.33 -40.98 16.20
CA GLN A 7 -7.17 -40.25 15.26
C GLN A 7 -6.60 -38.84 15.12
N ILE A 8 -6.19 -38.47 13.89
CA ILE A 8 -5.73 -37.12 13.60
C ILE A 8 -6.97 -36.24 13.39
N PRO A 9 -7.23 -35.27 14.26
CA PRO A 9 -8.36 -34.35 14.10
C PRO A 9 -8.14 -33.43 12.90
N ASN A 10 -9.25 -32.90 12.38
CA ASN A 10 -9.18 -31.84 11.38
C ASN A 10 -8.47 -30.60 11.96
N TYR A 11 -7.47 -30.08 11.26
CA TYR A 11 -6.68 -28.91 11.73
C TYR A 11 -7.40 -27.59 11.46
N ILE A 12 -8.61 -27.45 11.99
CA ILE A 12 -9.48 -26.29 11.76
C ILE A 12 -9.33 -25.19 12.84
N LEU A 13 -8.66 -25.50 13.96
CA LEU A 13 -8.51 -24.56 15.06
C LEU A 13 -7.36 -23.55 14.87
N GLY A 14 -6.68 -23.61 13.72
CA GLY A 14 -5.65 -22.63 13.37
C GLY A 14 -4.33 -22.82 14.13
N ILE A 15 -3.53 -21.74 14.16
CA ILE A 15 -2.20 -21.72 14.78
C ILE A 15 -2.32 -21.37 16.27
N SER A 16 -1.57 -22.08 17.09
CA SER A 16 -1.44 -21.78 18.52
C SER A 16 0.03 -21.67 18.92
N GLU A 17 0.37 -20.58 19.59
CA GLU A 17 1.70 -20.33 20.17
C GLU A 17 1.87 -20.98 21.55
N GLN A 18 0.85 -21.66 22.06
CA GLN A 18 0.92 -22.36 23.33
C GLN A 18 1.93 -23.51 23.30
N PRO A 19 2.54 -23.86 24.44
CA PRO A 19 3.32 -25.08 24.56
C PRO A 19 2.54 -26.31 24.10
N ASP A 20 3.21 -27.31 23.54
CA ASP A 20 2.58 -28.49 22.95
C ASP A 20 1.67 -29.25 23.90
N GLU A 21 1.98 -29.20 25.20
CA GLU A 21 1.20 -29.82 26.29
C GLU A 21 -0.17 -29.17 26.52
N LEU A 22 -0.30 -27.89 26.13
CA LEU A 22 -1.52 -27.11 26.32
C LEU A 22 -2.33 -26.93 25.02
N LYS A 23 -1.78 -27.40 23.89
CA LYS A 23 -2.48 -27.32 22.62
C LYS A 23 -3.69 -28.24 22.57
N GLN A 24 -4.77 -27.71 22.06
CA GLN A 24 -5.95 -28.53 21.82
C GLN A 24 -5.77 -29.36 20.53
N PRO A 25 -6.36 -30.57 20.50
CA PRO A 25 -6.40 -31.37 19.29
C PRO A 25 -7.00 -30.59 18.12
N GLY A 26 -6.28 -30.49 17.01
CA GLY A 26 -6.70 -29.71 15.83
C GLY A 26 -6.05 -28.32 15.72
N GLN A 27 -5.22 -27.93 16.67
CA GLN A 27 -4.32 -26.76 16.54
C GLN A 27 -3.01 -27.17 15.88
N VAL A 28 -2.41 -26.23 15.15
CA VAL A 28 -1.11 -26.43 14.48
C VAL A 28 -0.07 -25.44 15.03
N VAL A 29 1.20 -25.82 14.95
CA VAL A 29 2.32 -24.97 15.39
C VAL A 29 2.63 -23.89 14.36
N ASP A 30 2.60 -24.26 13.08
CA ASP A 30 2.88 -23.38 11.95
C ASP A 30 2.01 -23.81 10.76
N LEU A 31 1.55 -22.83 10.00
CA LEU A 31 0.70 -23.06 8.83
C LEU A 31 1.14 -22.15 7.69
N LYS A 32 1.75 -22.77 6.67
CA LYS A 32 2.19 -22.06 5.46
C LYS A 32 1.33 -22.45 4.27
N ASN A 33 0.79 -21.44 3.57
CA ASN A 33 -0.03 -21.63 2.36
C ASN A 33 -1.28 -22.53 2.58
N GLY A 34 -1.76 -22.64 3.81
CA GLY A 34 -2.99 -23.31 4.17
C GLY A 34 -4.00 -22.35 4.76
N ILE A 35 -5.27 -22.71 4.67
CA ILE A 35 -6.38 -22.02 5.31
C ILE A 35 -7.21 -23.07 6.06
N PRO A 36 -7.46 -22.89 7.35
CA PRO A 36 -8.40 -23.76 8.06
C PRO A 36 -9.83 -23.45 7.61
N ASP A 37 -10.53 -24.46 7.15
CA ASP A 37 -11.91 -24.39 6.68
C ASP A 37 -12.79 -25.32 7.52
N ILE A 38 -13.92 -24.82 7.98
CA ILE A 38 -14.82 -25.60 8.86
C ILE A 38 -15.41 -26.80 8.14
N THR A 39 -15.64 -26.69 6.83
CA THR A 39 -16.28 -27.72 6.04
C THR A 39 -15.28 -28.75 5.52
N HIS A 40 -14.13 -28.28 5.05
CA HIS A 40 -13.14 -29.12 4.34
C HIS A 40 -11.89 -29.43 5.16
N GLY A 41 -11.78 -28.90 6.37
CA GLY A 41 -10.58 -29.02 7.21
C GLY A 41 -9.47 -28.07 6.74
N LEU A 42 -8.25 -28.56 6.66
CA LEU A 42 -7.12 -27.77 6.18
C LEU A 42 -7.06 -27.82 4.66
N VAL A 43 -7.28 -26.67 4.01
CA VAL A 43 -7.25 -26.52 2.56
C VAL A 43 -6.06 -25.69 2.11
N LYS A 44 -5.62 -25.90 0.88
CA LYS A 44 -4.58 -25.09 0.26
C LYS A 44 -5.10 -23.68 0.02
N ARG A 45 -4.26 -22.68 0.32
CA ARG A 45 -4.56 -21.29 -0.02
C ARG A 45 -4.84 -21.15 -1.52
N PRO A 46 -5.90 -20.44 -1.94
CA PRO A 46 -6.14 -20.15 -3.35
C PRO A 46 -4.96 -19.41 -3.97
N GLY A 47 -4.68 -19.68 -5.21
CA GLY A 47 -3.65 -18.97 -5.99
C GLY A 47 -4.01 -17.50 -6.17
N GLY A 48 -3.00 -16.65 -6.28
CA GLY A 48 -3.20 -15.26 -6.70
C GLY A 48 -3.57 -15.22 -8.19
N LYS A 49 -4.50 -14.34 -8.56
CA LYS A 49 -4.79 -13.99 -9.95
C LYS A 49 -4.07 -12.69 -10.27
N LEU A 50 -3.24 -12.69 -11.32
CA LEU A 50 -2.66 -11.45 -11.83
C LEU A 50 -3.79 -10.62 -12.46
N ILE A 51 -3.99 -9.40 -11.97
CA ILE A 51 -4.97 -8.47 -12.50
C ILE A 51 -4.39 -7.71 -13.68
N SER A 52 -3.22 -7.08 -13.47
CA SER A 52 -2.52 -6.32 -14.49
C SER A 52 -1.03 -6.23 -14.16
N ALA A 53 -0.21 -6.09 -15.18
CA ALA A 53 1.20 -5.75 -15.03
C ALA A 53 1.33 -4.22 -15.08
N ILE A 54 1.68 -3.62 -13.96
CA ILE A 54 1.95 -2.20 -13.88
C ILE A 54 3.39 -1.98 -14.36
N THR A 55 3.57 -1.16 -15.39
CA THR A 55 4.88 -0.75 -15.89
C THR A 55 5.12 0.71 -15.54
N PRO A 56 5.63 1.01 -14.34
CA PRO A 56 6.05 2.37 -14.02
C PRO A 56 7.25 2.74 -14.88
N ASN A 57 7.40 4.03 -15.17
CA ASN A 57 8.62 4.51 -15.81
C ASN A 57 9.84 4.15 -14.96
N SER A 58 10.96 3.85 -15.59
CA SER A 58 12.21 3.45 -14.94
C SER A 58 12.72 4.51 -13.94
N GLY A 59 13.39 4.06 -12.90
CA GLY A 59 14.02 4.93 -11.90
C GLY A 59 13.65 4.54 -10.46
N THR A 60 14.12 5.32 -9.51
CA THR A 60 13.71 5.18 -8.11
C THR A 60 12.27 5.69 -7.96
N LEU A 61 11.44 4.88 -7.31
CA LEU A 61 10.02 5.14 -7.14
C LEU A 61 9.67 5.09 -5.66
N SER A 62 8.82 5.99 -5.21
CA SER A 62 8.18 5.89 -3.91
C SER A 62 6.71 5.53 -4.12
N TRP A 63 6.30 4.41 -3.57
CA TRP A 63 4.95 3.87 -3.74
C TRP A 63 4.05 4.27 -2.58
N PHE A 64 2.79 4.52 -2.88
CA PHE A 64 1.75 4.78 -1.89
C PHE A 64 0.43 4.12 -2.32
N HIS A 65 -0.42 3.90 -1.34
CA HIS A 65 -1.75 3.31 -1.54
C HIS A 65 -2.80 4.31 -1.07
N VAL A 66 -3.81 4.51 -1.89
CA VAL A 66 -4.98 5.31 -1.58
C VAL A 66 -6.16 4.36 -1.43
N TYR A 67 -6.75 4.36 -0.25
CA TYR A 67 -7.94 3.60 0.05
C TYR A 67 -9.12 4.57 0.20
N GLU A 68 -10.05 4.52 -0.69
CA GLU A 68 -11.27 5.33 -0.64
C GLU A 68 -12.46 4.47 -0.21
N THR A 69 -12.70 3.39 -0.93
CA THR A 69 -13.71 2.39 -0.61
C THR A 69 -13.16 0.99 -0.86
N GLU A 70 -13.92 -0.05 -0.55
CA GLU A 70 -13.54 -1.44 -0.85
C GLU A 70 -13.40 -1.68 -2.36
N GLU A 71 -14.18 -0.98 -3.17
CA GLU A 71 -14.14 -1.11 -4.64
C GLU A 71 -13.20 -0.09 -5.30
N ASP A 72 -13.01 1.06 -4.66
CA ASP A 72 -12.20 2.16 -5.19
C ASP A 72 -10.92 2.31 -4.39
N GLN A 73 -9.91 1.59 -4.83
CA GLN A 73 -8.56 1.62 -4.28
C GLN A 73 -7.57 1.89 -5.40
N TYR A 74 -6.55 2.66 -5.08
CA TYR A 74 -5.55 3.08 -6.05
C TYR A 74 -4.14 2.82 -5.52
N ILE A 75 -3.22 2.50 -6.42
CA ILE A 75 -1.79 2.48 -6.15
C ILE A 75 -1.18 3.63 -6.93
N GLY A 76 -0.42 4.45 -6.23
CA GLY A 76 0.31 5.53 -6.84
C GLY A 76 1.82 5.37 -6.64
N CYS A 77 2.59 5.99 -7.51
CA CYS A 77 4.01 6.17 -7.31
C CYS A 77 4.44 7.59 -7.65
N VAL A 78 5.39 8.08 -6.88
CA VAL A 78 6.08 9.35 -7.12
C VAL A 78 7.45 9.03 -7.70
N LYS A 79 7.82 9.72 -8.77
CA LYS A 79 9.13 9.65 -9.39
C LYS A 79 10.05 10.74 -8.85
N THR A 80 11.34 10.58 -9.02
CA THR A 80 12.35 11.57 -8.60
C THR A 80 12.26 12.91 -9.34
N ASP A 81 11.58 12.94 -10.49
CA ASP A 81 11.27 14.15 -11.26
C ASP A 81 9.97 14.84 -10.83
N GLY A 82 9.29 14.33 -9.78
CA GLY A 82 8.03 14.86 -9.25
C GLY A 82 6.78 14.42 -10.02
N VAL A 83 6.93 13.53 -11.00
CA VAL A 83 5.78 12.96 -11.72
C VAL A 83 5.09 11.91 -10.82
N ILE A 84 3.77 12.01 -10.74
CA ILE A 84 2.92 11.03 -10.06
C ILE A 84 2.22 10.18 -11.11
N GLN A 85 2.21 8.87 -10.89
CA GLN A 85 1.46 7.93 -11.70
C GLN A 85 0.51 7.14 -10.79
N MET A 86 -0.71 6.91 -11.25
CA MET A 86 -1.73 6.21 -10.47
C MET A 86 -2.43 5.13 -11.29
N TRP A 87 -2.80 4.05 -10.62
CA TRP A 87 -3.52 2.93 -11.19
C TRP A 87 -4.62 2.47 -10.24
N ARG A 88 -5.74 2.10 -10.79
CA ARG A 88 -6.81 1.47 -10.03
C ARG A 88 -6.46 0.01 -9.75
N THR A 89 -6.60 -0.43 -8.49
CA THR A 89 -6.21 -1.79 -8.10
C THR A 89 -7.09 -2.88 -8.68
N ARG A 90 -8.37 -2.58 -8.92
CA ARG A 90 -9.35 -3.56 -9.39
C ARG A 90 -9.07 -4.08 -10.80
N ASP A 91 -8.62 -3.24 -11.69
CA ASP A 91 -8.44 -3.55 -13.12
C ASP A 91 -7.07 -3.16 -13.67
N GLY A 92 -6.25 -2.46 -12.89
CA GLY A 92 -4.96 -1.95 -13.32
C GLY A 92 -5.05 -0.78 -14.30
N ALA A 93 -6.23 -0.16 -14.44
CA ALA A 93 -6.41 0.99 -15.32
C ALA A 93 -5.57 2.18 -14.85
N VAL A 94 -4.91 2.84 -15.78
CA VAL A 94 -4.17 4.07 -15.52
C VAL A 94 -5.16 5.19 -15.20
N ILE A 95 -4.94 5.88 -14.10
CA ILE A 95 -5.71 7.06 -13.72
C ILE A 95 -4.90 8.29 -14.13
N PRO A 96 -5.45 9.16 -14.99
CA PRO A 96 -4.78 10.41 -15.33
C PRO A 96 -4.70 11.31 -14.11
N VAL A 97 -3.51 11.81 -13.82
CA VAL A 97 -3.29 12.80 -12.77
C VAL A 97 -3.37 14.18 -13.40
N ASP A 98 -4.32 15.01 -12.94
CA ASP A 98 -4.46 16.38 -13.41
C ASP A 98 -3.63 17.31 -12.50
N TYR A 99 -2.74 18.07 -13.12
CA TYR A 99 -1.88 19.04 -12.44
C TYR A 99 -2.32 20.50 -12.71
N ALA A 100 -3.45 20.68 -13.38
CA ALA A 100 -3.92 22.01 -13.82
C ALA A 100 -4.21 22.97 -12.67
N SER A 101 -4.44 22.46 -11.47
CA SER A 101 -4.66 23.24 -10.27
C SER A 101 -3.38 23.76 -9.61
N VAL A 102 -2.20 23.34 -10.10
CA VAL A 102 -0.91 23.84 -9.58
C VAL A 102 -0.40 24.95 -10.47
N PRO A 103 -0.40 26.23 -10.00
CA PRO A 103 0.14 27.35 -10.76
C PRO A 103 1.65 27.17 -10.98
N GLY A 104 2.06 27.01 -12.22
CA GLY A 104 3.47 26.88 -12.59
C GLY A 104 3.73 25.62 -13.43
N THR A 105 4.63 25.77 -14.36
CA THR A 105 4.88 24.83 -15.45
C THR A 105 5.51 23.49 -15.04
N ASN A 106 5.79 23.27 -13.79
CA ASN A 106 6.41 22.02 -13.31
C ASN A 106 5.69 21.53 -12.06
N LEU A 107 4.84 20.63 -12.27
CA LEU A 107 4.44 19.46 -11.52
C LEU A 107 5.23 19.30 -10.22
N CYS A 108 4.63 19.59 -9.13
CA CYS A 108 5.16 19.24 -7.83
C CYS A 108 6.69 19.36 -7.70
N SER A 109 7.25 20.55 -7.97
CA SER A 109 8.68 20.80 -7.72
C SER A 109 9.10 20.42 -6.31
N TYR A 110 8.16 20.46 -5.37
CA TYR A 110 8.35 19.99 -4.00
C TYR A 110 8.66 18.47 -3.93
N LEU A 111 8.14 17.68 -4.85
CA LEU A 111 8.36 16.22 -4.90
C LEU A 111 9.57 15.82 -5.74
N THR A 112 10.48 16.75 -6.05
CA THR A 112 11.71 16.47 -6.79
C THR A 112 12.91 16.37 -5.85
N GLY A 113 14.04 15.87 -6.38
CA GLY A 113 15.35 15.92 -5.71
C GLY A 113 15.58 14.91 -4.59
N TRP A 114 14.63 14.02 -4.33
CA TRP A 114 14.82 12.93 -3.40
C TRP A 114 15.56 11.75 -4.05
N THR A 115 16.20 10.90 -3.25
CA THR A 115 17.03 9.79 -3.74
C THR A 115 16.60 8.43 -3.24
N LYS A 116 15.96 8.38 -2.08
CA LYS A 116 15.51 7.14 -1.44
C LYS A 116 14.00 7.11 -1.38
N SER A 117 13.40 5.96 -1.65
CA SER A 117 11.94 5.79 -1.56
C SER A 117 11.34 6.20 -0.20
N THR A 118 12.15 6.18 0.86
CA THR A 118 11.77 6.60 2.21
C THR A 118 11.75 8.11 2.42
N ASP A 119 12.26 8.88 1.46
CA ASP A 119 12.28 10.36 1.55
C ASP A 119 10.89 10.96 1.30
N ILE A 120 10.05 10.26 0.54
CA ILE A 120 8.66 10.61 0.35
C ILE A 120 7.79 9.84 1.35
N GLN A 121 6.99 10.56 2.11
CA GLN A 121 6.08 9.96 3.08
C GLN A 121 4.63 10.28 2.72
N PRO A 122 3.85 9.26 2.38
CA PRO A 122 2.42 9.41 2.14
C PRO A 122 1.63 9.32 3.43
N LEU A 123 0.58 10.12 3.54
CA LEU A 123 -0.44 10.03 4.57
C LEU A 123 -1.80 10.18 3.92
N THR A 124 -2.60 9.14 3.95
CA THR A 124 -3.97 9.17 3.41
C THR A 124 -4.97 9.35 4.53
N LEU A 125 -5.78 10.39 4.44
CA LEU A 125 -6.89 10.69 5.35
C LEU A 125 -8.16 10.87 4.52
N ASN A 126 -9.13 10.01 4.72
CA ASN A 126 -10.35 9.99 3.93
C ASN A 126 -10.05 9.91 2.42
N GLN A 127 -10.49 10.91 1.66
CA GLN A 127 -10.31 11.00 0.20
C GLN A 127 -9.07 11.82 -0.21
N SER A 128 -8.23 12.21 0.75
CA SER A 128 -7.07 13.05 0.48
C SER A 128 -5.78 12.35 0.86
N THR A 129 -4.78 12.42 0.00
CA THR A 129 -3.44 11.89 0.25
C THR A 129 -2.44 13.02 0.31
N PHE A 130 -1.79 13.16 1.45
CA PHE A 130 -0.71 14.11 1.66
C PHE A 130 0.62 13.44 1.36
N LEU A 131 1.40 14.05 0.49
CA LEU A 131 2.75 13.60 0.14
C LEU A 131 3.76 14.60 0.70
N THR A 132 4.63 14.14 1.59
CA THR A 132 5.68 14.98 2.16
C THR A 132 7.05 14.52 1.67
N ASN A 133 7.89 15.49 1.26
CA ASN A 133 9.27 15.25 0.88
C ASN A 133 10.21 15.71 2.01
N ARG A 134 10.90 14.76 2.64
CA ARG A 134 11.80 15.01 3.76
C ARG A 134 13.10 15.72 3.37
N THR A 135 13.43 15.73 2.09
CA THR A 135 14.65 16.37 1.57
C THR A 135 14.45 17.83 1.21
N GLN A 136 13.19 18.30 1.13
CA GLN A 136 12.84 19.67 0.78
C GLN A 136 12.34 20.43 2.01
N ALA A 137 13.01 21.51 2.34
CA ALA A 137 12.52 22.43 3.38
C ALA A 137 11.40 23.30 2.81
N VAL A 138 10.29 23.35 3.53
CA VAL A 138 9.20 24.28 3.21
C VAL A 138 9.61 25.67 3.73
N GLY A 139 9.72 26.63 2.83
CA GLY A 139 10.07 28.01 3.13
C GLY A 139 8.90 28.96 2.88
N MET A 140 8.85 30.05 3.63
CA MET A 140 7.93 31.14 3.30
C MET A 140 8.44 31.91 2.06
N LYS A 141 7.52 32.29 1.18
CA LYS A 141 7.84 33.20 0.09
C LYS A 141 8.23 34.57 0.67
N THR A 142 9.37 35.10 0.26
CA THR A 142 9.92 36.34 0.81
C THR A 142 9.78 37.54 -0.12
N SER A 143 9.39 37.32 -1.39
CA SER A 143 9.20 38.40 -2.36
C SER A 143 7.85 39.07 -2.20
N ALA A 144 7.81 40.38 -2.19
CA ALA A 144 6.57 41.18 -2.06
C ALA A 144 5.54 40.90 -3.18
N SER A 145 6.00 40.46 -4.36
CA SER A 145 5.15 40.01 -5.48
C SER A 145 4.52 38.63 -5.24
N ASP A 146 5.05 37.86 -4.29
CA ASP A 146 4.61 36.52 -3.96
C ASP A 146 3.71 36.47 -2.71
N LEU A 147 3.47 37.61 -2.08
CA LEU A 147 2.56 37.78 -0.93
C LEU A 147 1.09 37.90 -1.35
N SER A 148 0.69 37.22 -2.40
CA SER A 148 -0.72 36.84 -2.57
C SER A 148 -1.16 36.04 -1.35
N PRO A 149 -2.40 36.22 -0.84
CA PRO A 149 -2.83 35.54 0.37
C PRO A 149 -2.50 34.04 0.28
N ALA A 150 -1.92 33.51 1.36
CA ALA A 150 -1.34 32.18 1.44
C ALA A 150 -2.20 31.16 0.69
N GLU A 151 -1.85 30.90 -0.55
CA GLU A 151 -2.33 29.72 -1.23
C GLU A 151 -1.68 28.54 -0.52
N VAL A 152 -2.47 27.85 0.25
CA VAL A 152 -2.10 26.57 0.81
C VAL A 152 -1.85 25.66 -0.40
N HIS A 153 -0.58 25.38 -0.70
CA HIS A 153 -0.24 24.43 -1.73
C HIS A 153 -0.51 23.03 -1.19
N GLU A 154 -1.77 22.69 -1.08
CA GLU A 154 -2.21 21.33 -0.87
C GLU A 154 -2.22 20.64 -2.23
N ALA A 155 -1.32 19.70 -2.45
CA ALA A 155 -1.50 18.73 -3.50
C ALA A 155 -2.59 17.75 -3.03
N ILE A 156 -3.85 18.14 -3.22
CA ILE A 156 -4.99 17.26 -3.05
C ILE A 156 -5.10 16.47 -4.36
N ILE A 157 -4.89 15.17 -4.26
CA ILE A 157 -5.13 14.21 -5.34
C ILE A 157 -6.49 13.56 -5.08
#